data_d82424db7219ad3ed162da6f1d8c6172
#
_entry.id   d82424db7219ad3ed162da6f1d8c6172
#
_cell.length_a   1.000
_cell.length_b   1.000
_cell.length_c   1.000
_cell.angle_alpha   90.00
_cell.angle_beta   90.00
_cell.angle_gamma   90.00
#
_symmetry.space_group_name_H-M   'P 1'
#
loop_
_entity.id
_entity.type
_entity.pdbx_description
1 polymer ?
#
loop_
_entity_poly.entity_id
_entity_poly.type
_entity_poly.pdbx_seq_one_letter_code
_entity_poly.pdbx_strand_id
1 'polypeptide(L)'
;MNLKTFLIRCFSWWNDQTFGTQLWTSRHGEFVGEDEFGNRYYREKGGRISPALGYNRRWVVYNGLVEASRVPPAWHGWLHYIVDVPPTEDKTPPRPWWKPHRPNLTGMPGTYRPPGSTLAQNRRPPATGDYRAWTPNR
;
A
#
# COMPACT_ATOMS: atom_id res chain seq x y z
N MET A 1 -21.28 -4.12 -22.54
CA MET A 1 -21.33 -4.02 -21.06
C MET A 1 -22.77 -4.23 -20.64
N ASN A 2 -23.07 -5.29 -19.84
CA ASN A 2 -24.45 -5.60 -19.42
C ASN A 2 -24.95 -4.56 -18.41
N LEU A 3 -26.24 -4.24 -18.45
CA LEU A 3 -26.90 -3.31 -17.52
C LEU A 3 -26.61 -3.65 -16.05
N LYS A 4 -26.60 -4.94 -15.70
CA LYS A 4 -26.24 -5.43 -14.37
C LYS A 4 -24.81 -5.02 -13.96
N THR A 5 -23.83 -5.19 -14.85
CA THR A 5 -22.43 -4.79 -14.61
C THR A 5 -22.30 -3.27 -14.50
N PHE A 6 -23.06 -2.52 -15.27
CA PHE A 6 -23.11 -1.06 -15.16
C PHE A 6 -23.67 -0.61 -13.81
N LEU A 7 -24.80 -1.18 -13.37
CA LEU A 7 -25.40 -0.86 -12.07
C LEU A 7 -24.48 -1.23 -10.89
N ILE A 8 -23.84 -2.40 -10.96
CA ILE A 8 -22.86 -2.80 -9.95
C ILE A 8 -21.71 -1.78 -9.89
N ARG A 9 -21.18 -1.34 -11.02
CA ARG A 9 -20.11 -0.32 -11.06
C ARG A 9 -20.55 1.05 -10.55
N CYS A 10 -21.82 1.43 -10.73
CA CYS A 10 -22.33 2.69 -10.21
C CYS A 10 -22.49 2.70 -8.69
N PHE A 11 -22.83 1.54 -8.10
CA PHE A 11 -23.24 1.45 -6.71
C PHE A 11 -22.28 0.61 -5.83
N SER A 12 -21.27 -0.02 -6.41
CA SER A 12 -20.28 -0.79 -5.64
C SER A 12 -18.88 -0.21 -5.77
N TRP A 13 -18.09 -0.33 -4.72
CA TRP A 13 -16.76 0.30 -4.57
C TRP A 13 -15.63 -0.67 -4.24
N TRP A 14 -15.93 -1.96 -4.12
CA TRP A 14 -14.93 -2.99 -3.80
C TRP A 14 -14.11 -3.49 -5.00
N ASN A 15 -14.39 -3.01 -6.20
CA ASN A 15 -13.62 -3.29 -7.42
C ASN A 15 -12.89 -2.03 -7.86
N ASP A 16 -11.75 -1.74 -7.27
CA ASP A 16 -10.82 -0.66 -7.60
C ASP A 16 -11.40 0.75 -7.36
N GLN A 17 -12.44 1.13 -8.08
CA GLN A 17 -13.04 2.46 -7.99
C GLN A 17 -14.49 2.45 -8.47
N THR A 18 -15.30 3.39 -7.94
CA THR A 18 -16.66 3.63 -8.42
C THR A 18 -16.64 4.26 -9.80
N PHE A 19 -17.76 4.15 -10.53
CA PHE A 19 -17.93 4.84 -11.80
C PHE A 19 -17.76 6.37 -11.67
N GLY A 20 -18.26 6.95 -10.56
CA GLY A 20 -18.08 8.37 -10.28
C GLY A 20 -16.61 8.77 -10.15
N THR A 21 -15.80 7.97 -9.43
CA THR A 21 -14.37 8.18 -9.31
C THR A 21 -13.66 8.06 -10.66
N GLN A 22 -14.06 7.08 -11.49
CA GLN A 22 -13.53 6.92 -12.85
C GLN A 22 -13.81 8.16 -13.71
N LEU A 23 -15.06 8.61 -13.73
CA LEU A 23 -15.48 9.78 -14.51
C LEU A 23 -14.76 11.04 -14.02
N TRP A 24 -14.68 11.21 -12.70
CA TRP A 24 -14.00 12.37 -12.11
C TRP A 24 -12.50 12.36 -12.44
N THR A 25 -11.83 11.21 -12.28
CA THR A 25 -10.42 11.03 -12.61
C THR A 25 -10.14 11.27 -14.09
N SER A 26 -10.99 10.77 -15.00
CA SER A 26 -10.80 10.98 -16.43
C SER A 26 -10.92 12.46 -16.82
N ARG A 27 -11.78 13.21 -16.12
CA ARG A 27 -12.03 14.63 -16.41
C ARG A 27 -11.00 15.56 -15.76
N HIS A 28 -10.60 15.30 -14.54
CA HIS A 28 -9.77 16.19 -13.72
C HIS A 28 -8.38 15.64 -13.42
N GLY A 29 -8.15 14.35 -13.62
CA GLY A 29 -6.89 13.69 -13.32
C GLY A 29 -5.90 13.75 -14.48
N GLU A 30 -4.65 14.06 -14.16
CA GLU A 30 -3.49 13.86 -15.01
C GLU A 30 -2.73 12.64 -14.48
N PHE A 31 -2.51 11.65 -15.35
CA PHE A 31 -1.76 10.44 -14.98
C PHE A 31 -0.30 10.76 -14.75
N VAL A 32 0.26 10.30 -13.65
CA VAL A 32 1.65 10.56 -13.24
C VAL A 32 2.50 9.30 -13.40
N GLY A 33 1.98 8.14 -13.02
CA GLY A 33 2.70 6.89 -13.15
C GLY A 33 1.99 5.71 -12.48
N GLU A 34 2.65 4.56 -12.56
CA GLU A 34 2.18 3.29 -12.02
C GLU A 34 3.29 2.65 -11.17
N ASP A 35 2.93 1.93 -10.12
CA ASP A 35 3.87 1.21 -9.28
C ASP A 35 3.98 -0.29 -9.64
N GLU A 36 4.85 -1.01 -8.93
CA GLU A 36 5.10 -2.44 -9.10
C GLU A 36 3.88 -3.35 -8.82
N PHE A 37 2.86 -2.82 -8.14
CA PHE A 37 1.60 -3.53 -7.85
C PHE A 37 0.49 -3.18 -8.83
N GLY A 38 0.75 -2.30 -9.81
CA GLY A 38 -0.23 -1.83 -10.78
C GLY A 38 -1.17 -0.75 -10.23
N ASN A 39 -0.85 -0.13 -9.09
CA ASN A 39 -1.59 1.03 -8.61
C ASN A 39 -1.23 2.25 -9.45
N ARG A 40 -2.24 3.03 -9.84
CA ARG A 40 -2.08 4.19 -10.73
C ARG A 40 -2.21 5.48 -9.97
N TYR A 41 -1.30 6.41 -10.22
CA TYR A 41 -1.16 7.67 -9.49
C TYR A 41 -1.55 8.84 -10.38
N TYR A 42 -2.31 9.75 -9.80
CA TYR A 42 -2.86 10.90 -10.50
C TYR A 42 -2.63 12.18 -9.71
N ARG A 43 -2.55 13.31 -10.42
CA ARG A 43 -2.63 14.66 -9.87
C ARG A 43 -3.73 15.46 -10.56
N GLU A 44 -4.19 16.54 -9.96
CA GLU A 44 -5.18 17.42 -10.59
C GLU A 44 -4.55 18.16 -11.77
N LYS A 45 -5.27 18.14 -12.91
CA LYS A 45 -4.80 18.74 -14.18
C LYS A 45 -4.48 20.22 -14.04
N GLY A 46 -3.46 20.68 -14.78
CA GLY A 46 -3.10 22.08 -14.89
C GLY A 46 -2.56 22.71 -13.62
N GLY A 47 -2.08 21.92 -12.65
CA GLY A 47 -1.50 22.45 -11.41
C GLY A 47 -2.51 23.15 -10.50
N ARG A 48 -3.82 22.92 -10.70
CA ARG A 48 -4.88 23.59 -9.96
C ARG A 48 -4.75 23.35 -8.45
N ILE A 49 -4.68 24.43 -7.70
CA ILE A 49 -4.70 24.38 -6.25
C ILE A 49 -6.14 24.26 -5.77
N SER A 50 -6.42 23.24 -4.96
CA SER A 50 -7.74 23.07 -4.34
C SER A 50 -7.95 24.17 -3.29
N PRO A 51 -9.03 24.99 -3.38
CA PRO A 51 -9.28 26.03 -2.39
C PRO A 51 -9.44 25.50 -0.96
N ALA A 52 -9.93 24.28 -0.82
CA ALA A 52 -10.15 23.65 0.49
C ALA A 52 -8.86 23.07 1.09
N LEU A 53 -7.87 22.71 0.27
CA LEU A 53 -6.66 22.02 0.70
C LEU A 53 -5.42 22.93 0.70
N GLY A 54 -5.42 23.99 -0.12
CA GLY A 54 -4.27 24.87 -0.30
C GLY A 54 -3.15 24.30 -1.20
N TYR A 55 -3.34 23.13 -1.81
CA TYR A 55 -2.38 22.47 -2.70
C TYR A 55 -3.06 21.69 -3.83
N ASN A 56 -2.27 21.22 -4.80
CA ASN A 56 -2.75 20.39 -5.91
C ASN A 56 -3.09 18.99 -5.38
N ARG A 57 -4.26 18.47 -5.72
CA ARG A 57 -4.68 17.15 -5.28
C ARG A 57 -3.86 16.06 -5.94
N ARG A 58 -3.45 15.05 -5.13
CA ARG A 58 -2.82 13.82 -5.57
C ARG A 58 -3.63 12.63 -5.04
N TRP A 59 -3.80 11.60 -5.85
CA TRP A 59 -4.52 10.40 -5.41
C TRP A 59 -4.03 9.16 -6.12
N VAL A 60 -4.36 8.01 -5.55
CA VAL A 60 -4.07 6.69 -6.09
C VAL A 60 -5.36 5.97 -6.46
N VAL A 61 -5.30 5.23 -7.54
CA VAL A 61 -6.31 4.25 -7.95
C VAL A 61 -5.67 2.87 -7.79
N TYR A 62 -6.15 2.11 -6.82
CA TYR A 62 -5.60 0.80 -6.49
C TYR A 62 -5.91 -0.24 -7.57
N ASN A 63 -5.01 -1.17 -7.75
CA ASN A 63 -5.23 -2.36 -8.56
C ASN A 63 -5.66 -3.50 -7.64
N GLY A 64 -6.96 -3.81 -7.60
CA GLY A 64 -7.56 -4.85 -6.74
C GLY A 64 -7.86 -4.36 -5.32
N LEU A 65 -7.27 -4.97 -4.30
CA LEU A 65 -7.57 -4.66 -2.91
C LEU A 65 -7.19 -3.22 -2.56
N VAL A 66 -8.18 -2.45 -2.08
CA VAL A 66 -8.00 -1.06 -1.65
C VAL A 66 -7.41 -1.06 -0.24
N GLU A 67 -6.10 -0.94 -0.15
CA GLU A 67 -5.37 -0.91 1.11
C GLU A 67 -4.18 0.04 1.03
N ALA A 68 -4.10 0.99 1.97
CA ALA A 68 -3.08 2.04 1.97
C ALA A 68 -1.65 1.47 2.09
N SER A 69 -1.47 0.35 2.77
CA SER A 69 -0.15 -0.29 2.91
C SER A 69 0.40 -0.86 1.60
N ARG A 70 -0.40 -0.94 0.54
CA ARG A 70 0.05 -1.35 -0.80
C ARG A 70 0.78 -0.26 -1.56
N VAL A 71 0.75 0.97 -1.06
CA VAL A 71 1.47 2.09 -1.67
C VAL A 71 2.95 2.00 -1.30
N PRO A 72 3.87 1.87 -2.29
CA PRO A 72 5.31 1.85 -2.01
C PRO A 72 5.80 3.15 -1.36
N PRO A 73 6.90 3.11 -0.57
CA PRO A 73 7.38 4.27 0.19
C PRO A 73 7.63 5.53 -0.63
N ALA A 74 8.17 5.41 -1.83
CA ALA A 74 8.43 6.55 -2.70
C ALA A 74 7.13 7.23 -3.14
N TRP A 75 6.14 6.45 -3.55
CA TRP A 75 4.81 6.95 -3.90
C TRP A 75 4.05 7.49 -2.69
N HIS A 76 4.22 6.88 -1.51
CA HIS A 76 3.66 7.38 -0.26
C HIS A 76 4.22 8.78 0.06
N GLY A 77 5.53 8.98 -0.03
CA GLY A 77 6.16 10.29 0.16
C GLY A 77 5.61 11.35 -0.79
N TRP A 78 5.41 10.98 -2.06
CA TRP A 78 4.81 11.88 -3.05
C TRP A 78 3.34 12.18 -2.76
N LEU A 79 2.52 11.20 -2.43
CA LEU A 79 1.10 11.39 -2.07
C LEU A 79 0.91 12.30 -0.86
N HIS A 80 1.81 12.21 0.12
CA HIS A 80 1.77 13.00 1.36
C HIS A 80 2.53 14.32 1.27
N TYR A 81 2.92 14.77 0.07
CA TYR A 81 3.62 16.04 -0.14
C TYR A 81 4.95 16.18 0.61
N ILE A 82 5.58 15.06 1.00
CA ILE A 82 6.93 15.03 1.57
C ILE A 82 7.95 15.27 0.46
N VAL A 83 7.66 14.74 -0.73
CA VAL A 83 8.46 14.89 -1.93
C VAL A 83 7.57 15.40 -3.07
N ASP A 84 8.02 16.41 -3.80
CA ASP A 84 7.27 16.98 -4.91
C ASP A 84 7.50 16.24 -6.24
N VAL A 85 8.69 15.69 -6.41
CA VAL A 85 9.06 14.94 -7.62
C VAL A 85 8.46 13.53 -7.54
N PRO A 86 7.67 13.11 -8.55
CA PRO A 86 7.13 11.76 -8.57
C PRO A 86 8.24 10.73 -8.78
N PRO A 87 8.09 9.49 -8.28
CA PRO A 87 9.09 8.43 -8.43
C PRO A 87 9.46 8.09 -9.87
N THR A 88 8.57 8.36 -10.81
CA THR A 88 8.83 8.18 -12.26
C THR A 88 9.87 9.16 -12.83
N GLU A 89 10.03 10.30 -12.19
CA GLU A 89 10.98 11.36 -12.58
C GLU A 89 12.22 11.38 -11.66
N ASP A 90 12.13 10.70 -10.51
CA ASP A 90 13.23 10.63 -9.54
C ASP A 90 14.33 9.68 -10.07
N LYS A 91 15.52 10.26 -10.30
CA LYS A 91 16.72 9.56 -10.77
C LYS A 91 17.61 9.06 -9.62
N THR A 92 17.18 9.20 -8.38
CA THR A 92 17.97 8.78 -7.22
C THR A 92 18.14 7.25 -7.23
N PRO A 93 19.38 6.73 -7.23
CA PRO A 93 19.59 5.30 -7.26
C PRO A 93 19.10 4.67 -5.94
N PRO A 94 18.54 3.45 -6.00
CA PRO A 94 18.09 2.75 -4.81
C PRO A 94 19.28 2.47 -3.87
N ARG A 95 19.09 2.63 -2.58
CA ARG A 95 20.12 2.38 -1.58
C ARG A 95 20.35 0.87 -1.40
N PRO A 96 21.58 0.41 -1.14
CA PRO A 96 21.92 -1.02 -1.02
C PRO A 96 21.12 -1.77 0.07
N TRP A 97 20.63 -1.06 1.08
CA TRP A 97 19.86 -1.64 2.19
C TRP A 97 18.35 -1.61 1.98
N TRP A 98 17.85 -1.02 0.89
CA TRP A 98 16.42 -1.02 0.59
C TRP A 98 15.97 -2.42 0.23
N LYS A 99 14.86 -2.82 0.86
CA LYS A 99 14.19 -4.09 0.57
C LYS A 99 12.95 -3.83 -0.28
N PRO A 100 12.53 -4.82 -1.07
CA PRO A 100 11.25 -4.75 -1.79
C PRO A 100 10.11 -4.42 -0.82
N HIS A 101 9.21 -3.58 -1.25
CA HIS A 101 8.06 -3.19 -0.45
C HIS A 101 7.16 -4.41 -0.17
N ARG A 102 6.68 -4.51 1.07
CA ARG A 102 5.71 -5.52 1.48
C ARG A 102 4.48 -4.83 2.05
N PRO A 103 3.28 -5.08 1.49
CA PRO A 103 2.03 -4.66 2.08
C PRO A 103 1.83 -5.26 3.48
N ASN A 104 0.92 -4.69 4.25
CA ASN A 104 0.54 -5.25 5.54
C ASN A 104 -0.05 -6.66 5.37
N LEU A 105 0.55 -7.63 6.02
CA LEU A 105 0.15 -9.04 5.95
C LEU A 105 -0.67 -9.48 7.17
N THR A 106 -1.12 -8.55 8.01
CA THR A 106 -1.93 -8.88 9.19
C THR A 106 -3.16 -9.70 8.78
N GLY A 107 -3.36 -10.83 9.42
CA GLY A 107 -4.44 -11.77 9.09
C GLY A 107 -4.19 -12.68 7.88
N MET A 108 -3.10 -12.49 7.14
CA MET A 108 -2.74 -13.32 5.99
C MET A 108 -1.78 -14.48 6.39
N PRO A 109 -1.69 -15.56 5.60
CA PRO A 109 -0.76 -16.67 5.87
C PRO A 109 0.70 -16.26 5.97
N GLY A 110 1.10 -15.18 5.28
CA GLY A 110 2.45 -14.62 5.31
C GLY A 110 2.77 -13.72 6.49
N THR A 111 1.85 -13.54 7.44
CA THR A 111 2.07 -12.73 8.64
C THR A 111 3.22 -13.26 9.46
N TYR A 112 4.16 -12.38 9.85
CA TYR A 112 5.22 -12.73 10.76
C TYR A 112 4.65 -13.14 12.13
N ARG A 113 5.03 -14.32 12.57
CA ARG A 113 4.69 -14.87 13.89
C ARG A 113 5.95 -15.12 14.68
N PRO A 114 6.18 -14.42 15.79
CA PRO A 114 7.37 -14.65 16.62
C PRO A 114 7.46 -16.11 17.06
N PRO A 115 8.68 -16.70 17.09
CA PRO A 115 8.89 -18.02 17.69
C PRO A 115 8.36 -18.04 19.13
N GLY A 116 7.58 -19.05 19.47
CA GLY A 116 6.96 -19.17 20.80
C GLY A 116 5.58 -18.50 20.95
N SER A 117 5.06 -17.81 19.92
CA SER A 117 3.65 -17.42 19.91
C SER A 117 2.77 -18.68 19.76
N THR A 118 1.55 -18.65 20.33
CA THR A 118 0.58 -19.77 20.23
C THR A 118 0.18 -20.12 18.80
N LEU A 119 0.39 -19.19 17.88
CA LEU A 119 0.06 -19.33 16.45
C LEU A 119 1.29 -19.66 15.59
N ALA A 120 2.51 -19.72 16.17
CA ALA A 120 3.72 -20.11 15.46
C ALA A 120 3.82 -21.63 15.40
N GLN A 121 4.25 -22.17 14.26
CA GLN A 121 4.49 -23.62 14.10
C GLN A 121 5.78 -24.08 14.78
N ASN A 122 6.69 -23.18 15.07
CA ASN A 122 8.02 -23.49 15.60
C ASN A 122 8.12 -23.10 17.08
N ARG A 123 8.82 -23.95 17.84
CA ARG A 123 9.17 -23.66 19.23
C ARG A 123 10.22 -22.54 19.27
N ARG A 124 10.06 -21.59 20.20
CA ARG A 124 11.07 -20.56 20.45
C ARG A 124 12.42 -21.22 20.81
N PRO A 125 13.53 -20.78 20.22
CA PRO A 125 14.85 -21.24 20.66
C PRO A 125 15.08 -20.87 22.13
N PRO A 126 15.81 -21.69 22.89
CA PRO A 126 16.16 -21.38 24.27
C PRO A 126 16.89 -20.05 24.40
N ALA A 127 16.57 -19.28 25.43
CA ALA A 127 17.26 -18.04 25.76
C ALA A 127 18.05 -18.23 27.09
N THR A 128 18.98 -17.30 27.36
CA THR A 128 19.82 -17.35 28.58
C THR A 128 19.01 -17.27 29.88
N GLY A 129 17.80 -16.67 29.84
CA GLY A 129 16.88 -16.59 30.98
C GLY A 129 15.97 -17.81 31.15
N ASP A 130 16.06 -18.81 30.28
CA ASP A 130 15.19 -19.97 30.37
C ASP A 130 15.68 -20.90 31.51
N TYR A 131 14.78 -21.22 32.43
CA TYR A 131 15.05 -22.14 33.51
C TYR A 131 15.27 -23.58 33.01
N ARG A 132 16.34 -24.22 33.42
CA ARG A 132 16.56 -25.66 33.29
C ARG A 132 16.36 -26.32 34.65
N ALA A 133 15.38 -27.19 34.75
CA ALA A 133 15.18 -27.95 35.99
C ALA A 133 16.43 -28.73 36.33
N TRP A 134 16.90 -28.58 37.59
CA TRP A 134 17.98 -29.41 38.12
C TRP A 134 17.51 -30.85 38.20
N THR A 135 18.32 -31.77 37.74
CA THR A 135 18.12 -33.22 37.89
C THR A 135 19.28 -33.81 38.72
N PRO A 136 18.97 -34.59 39.79
CA PRO A 136 20.04 -35.24 40.56
C PRO A 136 20.79 -36.21 39.65
N ASN A 137 22.10 -36.21 39.80
CA ASN A 137 22.94 -37.23 39.16
C ASN A 137 22.54 -38.60 39.68
N ARG A 138 22.24 -39.51 38.78
CA ARG A 138 22.08 -40.94 39.10
C ARG A 138 23.42 -41.60 39.13
#